data_8b8aacc3fd54e946b28194828c02d7aa
#
_entry.id   8b8aacc3fd54e946b28194828c02d7aa
#
_cell.length_a   1.000
_cell.length_b   1.000
_cell.length_c   1.000
_cell.angle_alpha   90.00
_cell.angle_beta   90.00
_cell.angle_gamma   90.00
#
_symmetry.space_group_name_H-M   'P 1'
#
loop_
_entity.id
_entity.type
_entity.pdbx_description
1 polymer ?
#
loop_
_entity_poly.entity_id
_entity_poly.type
_entity_poly.pdbx_seq_one_letter_code
_entity_poly.pdbx_strand_id
1 'polypeptide(L)' 'MNENPVMYKLMPKIMTEGTKFKHNKTGNIYVVISSQVIECTNGREDIDYVVYTNGDKIFCREAAEFYQKFTRL' A
#
# COMPACT_ATOMS: atom_id res chain seq x y z
N MET A 1 25.06 -5.11 -12.42
CA MET A 1 24.85 -4.87 -12.04
C MET A 1 24.46 -4.63 -11.52
N ASN A 2 24.48 -4.39 -11.01
CA ASN A 2 24.24 -4.17 -10.45
C ASN A 2 23.89 -3.79 -9.86
N GLU A 3 23.77 -3.57 -10.00
CA GLU A 3 23.44 -3.09 -9.39
C GLU A 3 22.72 -2.84 -8.63
N ASN A 4 22.76 -3.16 -8.70
CA ASN A 4 21.80 -2.67 -7.87
C ASN A 4 21.61 -3.42 -6.58
N PRO A 5 22.66 -3.95 -6.06
CA PRO A 5 22.62 -4.63 -4.77
C PRO A 5 22.17 -3.72 -3.64
N VAL A 6 22.49 -2.42 -3.76
CA VAL A 6 22.13 -1.49 -2.70
C VAL A 6 20.63 -1.32 -2.62
N MET A 7 20.00 -1.10 -3.77
CA MET A 7 18.57 -0.99 -3.81
C MET A 7 17.90 -2.24 -3.34
N TYR A 8 18.48 -3.35 -3.71
CA TYR A 8 17.97 -4.63 -3.31
C TYR A 8 17.94 -4.77 -1.81
N LYS A 9 18.98 -4.32 -1.14
CA LYS A 9 19.05 -4.42 0.30
C LYS A 9 18.05 -3.53 0.99
N LEU A 10 17.64 -2.47 0.34
CA LEU A 10 16.64 -1.57 0.92
C LEU A 10 15.22 -2.11 0.78
N MET A 11 15.02 -3.01 -0.18
CA MET A 11 13.69 -3.53 -0.43
C MET A 11 13.05 -4.25 0.75
N PRO A 12 13.79 -4.97 1.60
CA PRO A 12 13.14 -5.65 2.71
C PRO A 12 12.52 -4.73 3.73
N LYS A 13 12.95 -3.47 3.75
CA LYS A 13 12.38 -2.54 4.72
C LYS A 13 11.08 -1.98 4.22
N ILE A 14 10.03 -2.15 5.00
CA ILE A 14 8.73 -1.63 4.66
C ILE A 14 8.69 -0.17 5.07
N MET A 15 8.23 0.67 4.14
CA MET A 15 8.14 2.08 4.37
C MET A 15 7.18 2.38 5.52
N THR A 16 7.64 3.18 6.48
CA THR A 16 6.79 3.57 7.60
C THR A 16 6.51 5.06 7.61
N GLU A 17 7.07 5.79 6.64
CA GLU A 17 6.81 7.21 6.49
C GLU A 17 6.04 7.44 5.21
N GLY A 18 5.13 8.39 5.26
CA GLY A 18 4.29 8.70 4.13
C GLY A 18 2.90 9.03 4.61
N THR A 19 1.93 8.92 3.71
CA THR A 19 0.55 9.25 4.05
C THR A 19 -0.04 8.18 4.94
N LYS A 20 -0.47 8.60 6.12
CA LYS A 20 -1.01 7.69 7.13
C LYS A 20 -2.52 7.69 7.10
N PHE A 21 -3.08 6.51 7.27
CA PHE A 21 -4.51 6.29 7.36
C PHE A 21 -4.82 5.47 8.59
N LYS A 22 -6.00 5.69 9.14
CA LYS A 22 -6.49 4.93 10.27
C LYS A 22 -7.63 4.03 9.80
N HIS A 23 -7.56 2.75 10.12
CA HIS A 23 -8.65 1.83 9.88
C HIS A 23 -9.79 2.18 10.83
N ASN A 24 -10.95 2.52 10.29
CA ASN A 24 -12.03 3.09 11.11
C ASN A 24 -12.50 2.13 12.17
N LYS A 25 -12.59 0.85 11.85
CA LYS A 25 -13.14 -0.14 12.75
C LYS A 25 -12.18 -0.48 13.88
N THR A 26 -10.90 -0.64 13.59
CA THR A 26 -9.94 -1.11 14.58
C THR A 26 -9.09 0.00 15.18
N GLY A 27 -9.00 1.15 14.50
CA GLY A 27 -8.13 2.22 14.94
C GLY A 27 -6.67 2.03 14.60
N ASN A 28 -6.32 0.94 13.93
CA ASN A 28 -4.94 0.68 13.55
C ASN A 28 -4.48 1.67 12.49
N ILE A 29 -3.20 2.01 12.54
CA ILE A 29 -2.61 2.99 11.64
C ILE A 29 -1.82 2.27 10.55
N TYR A 30 -1.98 2.75 9.33
CA TYR A 30 -1.31 2.20 8.16
C TYR A 30 -0.69 3.30 7.34
N VAL A 31 0.33 2.96 6.56
CA VAL A 31 0.99 3.88 5.64
C VAL A 31 0.69 3.43 4.22
N VAL A 32 0.23 4.36 3.39
CA VAL A 32 -0.04 4.05 1.99
C VAL A 32 1.27 4.08 1.22
N ILE A 33 1.55 2.99 0.52
CA ILE A 33 2.74 2.85 -0.30
C ILE A 33 2.45 3.37 -1.70
N SER A 34 1.32 2.99 -2.26
CA SER A 34 0.91 3.45 -3.58
C SER A 34 -0.60 3.39 -3.67
N SER A 35 -1.19 4.40 -4.30
CA SER A 35 -2.63 4.53 -4.35
C SER A 35 -3.22 4.35 -5.75
N GLN A 36 -2.40 4.03 -6.74
CA GLN A 36 -2.87 3.87 -8.11
C GLN A 36 -2.26 2.62 -8.72
N VAL A 37 -2.44 1.52 -8.03
CA VAL A 37 -1.92 0.24 -8.48
C VAL A 37 -3.00 -0.44 -9.30
N ILE A 38 -2.61 -0.97 -10.44
CA ILE A 38 -3.54 -1.60 -11.38
C ILE A 38 -3.23 -3.08 -11.45
N GLU A 39 -4.26 -3.88 -11.22
CA GLU A 39 -4.14 -5.31 -11.38
C GLU A 39 -4.33 -5.64 -12.85
N CYS A 40 -3.35 -6.27 -13.46
CA CYS A 40 -3.34 -6.50 -14.90
C CYS A 40 -3.85 -7.88 -15.29
N THR A 41 -4.63 -8.50 -14.44
CA THR A 41 -5.14 -9.85 -14.68
C THR A 41 -6.59 -9.78 -15.09
N ASN A 42 -6.92 -10.49 -16.16
CA ASN A 42 -8.33 -10.79 -16.52
C ASN A 42 -9.23 -9.56 -16.61
N GLY A 43 -8.73 -8.49 -17.26
CA GLY A 43 -9.59 -7.36 -17.57
C GLY A 43 -9.96 -6.50 -16.38
N ARG A 44 -9.12 -6.49 -15.35
CA ARG A 44 -9.36 -5.65 -14.18
C ARG A 44 -8.53 -4.37 -14.20
N GLU A 45 -8.08 -3.97 -15.38
CA GLU A 45 -7.16 -2.85 -15.51
C GLU A 45 -7.83 -1.51 -15.23
N ASP A 46 -9.15 -1.46 -15.17
CA ASP A 46 -9.85 -0.21 -14.88
C ASP A 46 -10.12 -0.02 -13.39
N ILE A 47 -9.61 -0.89 -12.55
CA ILE A 47 -9.85 -0.81 -11.11
C ILE A 47 -8.54 -0.42 -10.42
N ASP A 48 -8.58 0.67 -9.68
CA ASP A 48 -7.43 1.12 -8.88
C ASP A 48 -7.40 0.40 -7.56
N TYR A 49 -6.19 0.09 -7.11
CA TYR A 49 -5.95 -0.53 -5.81
C TYR A 49 -5.04 0.35 -4.98
N VAL A 50 -5.19 0.25 -3.68
CA VAL A 50 -4.29 0.88 -2.71
C VAL A 50 -3.43 -0.19 -2.09
N VAL A 51 -2.11 0.05 -2.09
CA VAL A 51 -1.15 -0.81 -1.43
C VAL A 51 -0.68 -0.09 -0.18
N TYR A 52 -0.78 -0.75 0.96
CA TYR A 52 -0.51 -0.12 2.24
C TYR A 52 0.13 -1.13 3.19
N THR A 53 0.67 -0.62 4.29
CA THR A 53 1.41 -1.47 5.21
C THR A 53 1.16 -1.05 6.65
N ASN A 54 1.23 -2.02 7.55
CA ASN A 54 1.24 -1.75 8.99
C ASN A 54 2.67 -1.74 9.55
N GLY A 55 3.68 -1.80 8.67
CA GLY A 55 5.07 -1.87 9.08
C GLY A 55 5.61 -3.29 9.12
N ASP A 56 4.73 -4.27 9.11
CA ASP A 56 5.12 -5.68 9.17
C ASP A 56 4.73 -6.42 7.91
N LYS A 57 3.55 -6.13 7.39
CA LYS A 57 3.02 -6.76 6.19
C LYS A 57 2.54 -5.73 5.22
N ILE A 58 2.45 -6.11 3.97
CA ILE A 58 1.94 -5.25 2.90
C ILE A 58 0.61 -5.80 2.45
N PHE A 59 -0.36 -4.91 2.34
CA PHE A 59 -1.74 -5.24 1.99
C PHE A 59 -2.15 -4.53 0.72
N CYS A 60 -3.19 -5.03 0.09
CA CYS A 60 -3.76 -4.47 -1.13
C CYS A 60 -5.28 -4.51 -1.02
N ARG A 61 -5.93 -3.42 -1.40
CA ARG A 61 -7.38 -3.34 -1.35
C ARG A 61 -7.86 -2.45 -2.48
N GLU A 62 -9.05 -2.72 -3.03
CA GLU A 62 -9.63 -1.82 -4.01
C GLU A 62 -9.77 -0.43 -3.43
N ALA A 63 -9.44 0.58 -4.24
CA ALA A 63 -9.40 1.96 -3.75
C ALA A 63 -10.75 2.40 -3.19
N ALA A 64 -11.84 2.08 -3.87
CA ALA A 64 -13.17 2.48 -3.41
C ALA A 64 -13.45 1.93 -2.02
N GLU A 65 -13.12 0.67 -1.79
CA GLU A 65 -13.33 0.07 -0.48
C GLU A 65 -12.36 0.63 0.55
N PHE A 66 -11.13 0.88 0.14
CA PHE A 66 -10.13 1.42 1.05
C PHE A 66 -10.60 2.74 1.65
N TYR A 67 -11.06 3.65 0.79
CA TYR A 67 -11.46 4.97 1.25
C TYR A 67 -12.76 4.96 2.04
N GLN A 68 -13.52 3.89 1.97
CA GLN A 68 -14.67 3.72 2.84
C GLN A 68 -14.28 3.26 4.24
N LYS A 69 -13.23 2.46 4.33
CA LYS A 69 -12.86 1.82 5.59
C LYS A 69 -11.73 2.50 6.32
N PHE A 70 -11.06 3.44 5.68
CA PHE A 70 -9.91 4.12 6.25
C PHE A 70 -10.11 5.62 6.18
N THR A 71 -9.57 6.32 7.18
CA THR A 71 -9.63 7.77 7.24
C THR A 71 -8.21 8.31 7.27
N ARG A 72 -7.95 9.28 6.41
CA ARG A 72 -6.62 9.91 6.35
C ARG A 72 -6.38 10.72 7.62
N LEU A 73 -5.18 10.59 8.14
CA LEU A 73 -4.76 11.32 9.33
C LEU A 73 -4.10 12.66 9.00
#